data_c536ded132a06e5d1ee91145e21a3dd8
#
_entry.id   c536ded132a06e5d1ee91145e21a3dd8
#
_cell.length_a   1.000
_cell.length_b   1.000
_cell.length_c   1.000
_cell.angle_alpha   90.00
_cell.angle_beta   90.00
_cell.angle_gamma   90.00
#
_symmetry.space_group_name_H-M   'P 1'
#
loop_
_entity.id
_entity.type
_entity.pdbx_description
1 polymer ?
#
loop_
_entity_poly.entity_id
_entity_poly.type
_entity_poly.pdbx_seq_one_letter_code
_entity_poly.pdbx_strand_id
1 'polypeptide(L)'
;MAKHIGIVACSAEGAALCYRTICVEGAAILGPHAHPEVTVHTLSLADYMACIYRGDWAGVGELMLVSAYKLKTVGADFLICPDNTIHRALPYVMRCSPLPWLHIAEEVTRKRWGAASSGLRSRARVGWSTARSTQMR
;
A
#
# COMPACT_ATOMS: atom_id res chain seq x y z
N MET A 1 -10.83 -13.08 13.95
CA MET A 1 -11.31 -12.85 12.57
C MET A 1 -10.37 -11.93 11.82
N ALA A 2 -10.08 -12.26 10.58
CA ALA A 2 -9.27 -11.41 9.72
C ALA A 2 -10.01 -10.09 9.44
N LYS A 3 -9.27 -8.99 9.37
CA LYS A 3 -9.83 -7.69 9.07
C LYS A 3 -10.10 -7.53 7.58
N HIS A 4 -11.02 -6.65 7.25
CA HIS A 4 -11.34 -6.28 5.88
C HIS A 4 -10.32 -5.25 5.37
N ILE A 5 -9.60 -5.60 4.34
CA ILE A 5 -8.53 -4.77 3.76
C ILE A 5 -9.09 -3.92 2.63
N GLY A 6 -8.89 -2.62 2.69
CA GLY A 6 -9.19 -1.70 1.59
C GLY A 6 -7.93 -1.36 0.81
N ILE A 7 -7.93 -1.59 -0.49
CA ILE A 7 -6.83 -1.20 -1.37
C ILE A 7 -7.20 0.08 -2.10
N VAL A 8 -6.46 1.15 -1.81
CA VAL A 8 -6.52 2.40 -2.57
C VAL A 8 -5.57 2.26 -3.75
N ALA A 9 -6.13 2.00 -4.91
CA ALA A 9 -5.36 1.70 -6.10
C ALA A 9 -5.10 2.93 -6.96
N CYS A 10 -3.99 2.94 -7.64
CA CYS A 10 -3.61 3.93 -8.65
C CYS A 10 -3.30 3.22 -9.97
N SER A 11 -2.28 2.36 -10.00
CA SER A 11 -1.98 1.55 -11.17
C SER A 11 -2.70 0.20 -11.13
N ALA A 12 -3.05 -0.31 -12.31
CA ALA A 12 -3.68 -1.62 -12.44
C ALA A 12 -2.75 -2.74 -11.98
N GLU A 13 -1.48 -2.67 -12.37
CA GLU A 13 -0.47 -3.69 -12.06
C GLU A 13 -0.20 -3.79 -10.56
N GLY A 14 -0.01 -2.65 -9.91
CA GLY A 14 0.21 -2.61 -8.46
C GLY A 14 -0.97 -3.16 -7.68
N ALA A 15 -2.17 -2.75 -8.03
CA ALA A 15 -3.41 -3.21 -7.39
C ALA A 15 -3.65 -4.69 -7.61
N ALA A 16 -3.49 -5.18 -8.83
CA ALA A 16 -3.70 -6.58 -9.16
C ALA A 16 -2.70 -7.50 -8.44
N LEU A 17 -1.42 -7.12 -8.44
CA LEU A 17 -0.38 -7.86 -7.74
C LEU A 17 -0.64 -7.91 -6.23
N CYS A 18 -1.01 -6.77 -5.64
CA CYS A 18 -1.31 -6.68 -4.22
C CYS A 18 -2.51 -7.57 -3.84
N TYR A 19 -3.60 -7.47 -4.56
CA TYR A 19 -4.78 -8.30 -4.36
C TYR A 19 -4.45 -9.78 -4.48
N ARG A 20 -3.79 -10.17 -5.57
CA ARG A 20 -3.40 -11.57 -5.80
C ARG A 20 -2.51 -12.10 -4.67
N THR A 21 -1.52 -11.31 -4.26
CA THR A 21 -0.60 -11.70 -3.19
C THR A 21 -1.34 -11.91 -1.87
N ILE A 22 -2.27 -11.03 -1.50
CA ILE A 22 -3.08 -11.18 -0.30
C ILE A 22 -3.86 -12.50 -0.34
N CYS A 23 -4.50 -12.81 -1.45
CA CYS A 23 -5.29 -14.03 -1.58
C CYS A 23 -4.44 -15.30 -1.56
N VAL A 24 -3.32 -15.30 -2.27
CA VAL A 24 -2.43 -16.46 -2.36
C VAL A 24 -1.70 -16.70 -1.03
N GLU A 25 -1.10 -15.66 -0.47
CA GLU A 25 -0.34 -15.77 0.79
C GLU A 25 -1.26 -15.92 2.01
N GLY A 26 -2.48 -15.43 1.93
CA GLY A 26 -3.47 -15.58 2.98
C GLY A 26 -3.76 -17.04 3.30
N ALA A 27 -3.74 -17.91 2.30
CA ALA A 27 -3.98 -19.33 2.46
C ALA A 27 -2.92 -20.00 3.36
N ALA A 28 -1.69 -19.53 3.35
CA ALA A 28 -0.62 -20.04 4.22
C ALA A 28 -0.87 -19.75 5.71
N ILE A 29 -1.63 -18.70 6.01
CA ILE A 29 -1.91 -18.25 7.39
C ILE A 29 -3.30 -18.72 7.85
N LEU A 30 -4.31 -18.60 6.99
CA LEU A 30 -5.71 -18.80 7.36
C LEU A 30 -6.27 -20.18 6.93
N GLY A 31 -5.52 -20.93 6.13
CA GLY A 31 -5.92 -22.23 5.65
C GLY A 31 -6.21 -22.27 4.15
N PRO A 32 -6.40 -23.48 3.57
CA PRO A 32 -6.60 -23.66 2.13
C PRO A 32 -7.73 -22.77 1.59
N HIS A 33 -7.44 -22.01 0.55
CA HIS A 33 -8.34 -21.08 -0.14
C HIS A 33 -8.82 -19.90 0.70
N ALA A 34 -8.36 -19.77 1.95
CA ALA A 34 -8.77 -18.69 2.84
C ALA A 34 -7.89 -17.46 2.66
N HIS A 35 -8.50 -16.31 2.75
CA HIS A 35 -7.82 -15.01 2.77
C HIS A 35 -8.72 -13.96 3.44
N PRO A 36 -8.18 -12.80 3.84
CA PRO A 36 -9.01 -11.72 4.35
C PRO A 36 -10.01 -11.22 3.29
N GLU A 37 -11.08 -10.62 3.73
CA GLU A 37 -11.95 -9.85 2.83
C GLU A 37 -11.17 -8.66 2.26
N VAL A 38 -11.28 -8.43 0.95
CA VAL A 38 -10.55 -7.36 0.26
C VAL A 38 -11.50 -6.61 -0.64
N THR A 39 -11.46 -5.29 -0.55
CA THR A 39 -12.11 -4.40 -1.52
C THR A 39 -11.05 -3.53 -2.17
N VAL A 40 -11.05 -3.50 -3.49
CA VAL A 40 -10.18 -2.61 -4.27
C VAL A 40 -11.01 -1.48 -4.82
N HIS A 41 -10.57 -0.26 -4.61
CA HIS A 41 -11.17 0.90 -5.27
C HIS A 41 -10.10 1.68 -6.02
N THR A 42 -10.38 1.99 -7.27
CA THR A 42 -9.50 2.81 -8.11
C THR A 42 -10.31 3.86 -8.86
N LEU A 43 -9.77 5.06 -8.92
CA LEU A 43 -10.17 6.07 -9.90
C LEU A 43 -9.37 5.85 -11.18
N SER A 44 -9.68 6.59 -12.24
CA SER A 44 -8.90 6.50 -13.47
C SER A 44 -7.45 6.90 -13.23
N LEU A 45 -6.51 6.13 -13.75
CA LEU A 45 -5.10 6.49 -13.71
C LEU A 45 -4.85 7.87 -14.35
N ALA A 46 -5.64 8.25 -15.35
CA ALA A 46 -5.55 9.55 -16.00
C ALA A 46 -5.73 10.71 -15.02
N ASP A 47 -6.62 10.56 -14.04
CA ASP A 47 -6.86 11.59 -13.02
C ASP A 47 -5.62 11.77 -12.13
N TYR A 48 -5.01 10.67 -11.71
CA TYR A 48 -3.77 10.70 -10.95
C TYR A 48 -2.62 11.30 -11.78
N MET A 49 -2.48 10.89 -13.04
CA MET A 49 -1.40 11.38 -13.90
C MET A 49 -1.55 12.88 -14.17
N ALA A 50 -2.76 13.38 -14.33
CA ALA A 50 -3.00 14.82 -14.51
C ALA A 50 -2.48 15.62 -13.31
N CYS A 51 -2.73 15.15 -12.10
CA CYS A 51 -2.22 15.77 -10.88
C CYS A 51 -0.70 15.66 -10.77
N ILE A 52 -0.15 14.49 -11.04
CA ILE A 52 1.29 14.23 -10.94
C ILE A 52 2.08 15.10 -11.91
N TYR A 53 1.64 15.21 -13.17
CA TYR A 53 2.32 16.03 -14.17
C TYR A 53 2.33 17.52 -13.83
N ARG A 54 1.31 18.00 -13.10
CA ARG A 54 1.27 19.38 -12.61
C ARG A 54 2.05 19.60 -11.32
N GLY A 55 2.52 18.51 -10.70
CA GLY A 55 3.09 18.59 -9.35
C GLY A 55 2.05 18.87 -8.26
N ASP A 56 0.79 18.61 -8.54
CA ASP A 56 -0.34 18.84 -7.62
C ASP A 56 -0.51 17.63 -6.68
N TRP A 57 0.32 17.58 -5.66
CA TRP A 57 0.30 16.49 -4.69
C TRP A 57 -0.91 16.57 -3.74
N ALA A 58 -1.43 17.78 -3.51
CA ALA A 58 -2.70 17.95 -2.80
C ALA A 58 -3.84 17.29 -3.57
N GLY A 59 -3.88 17.49 -4.89
CA GLY A 59 -4.86 16.83 -5.77
C GLY A 59 -4.74 15.31 -5.75
N VAL A 60 -3.52 14.77 -5.76
CA VAL A 60 -3.29 13.33 -5.60
C VAL A 60 -3.87 12.85 -4.28
N GLY A 61 -3.62 13.57 -3.19
CA GLY A 61 -4.16 13.26 -1.87
C GLY A 61 -5.69 13.26 -1.83
N GLU A 62 -6.32 14.23 -2.49
CA GLU A 62 -7.80 14.27 -2.59
C GLU A 62 -8.36 13.06 -3.33
N LEU A 63 -7.72 12.61 -4.41
CA LEU A 63 -8.12 11.39 -5.11
C LEU A 63 -8.01 10.15 -4.22
N MET A 64 -6.93 10.06 -3.45
CA MET A 64 -6.75 8.97 -2.49
C MET A 64 -7.82 8.99 -1.40
N LEU A 65 -8.22 10.17 -0.93
CA LEU A 65 -9.27 10.33 0.07
C LEU A 65 -10.63 9.92 -0.46
N VAL A 66 -10.94 10.19 -1.73
CA VAL A 66 -12.18 9.71 -2.36
C VAL A 66 -12.27 8.19 -2.27
N SER A 67 -11.19 7.50 -2.60
CA SER A 67 -11.10 6.04 -2.45
C SER A 67 -11.26 5.61 -0.98
N ALA A 68 -10.58 6.30 -0.07
CA ALA A 68 -10.62 5.98 1.37
C ALA A 68 -12.04 6.07 1.93
N TYR A 69 -12.80 7.09 1.59
CA TYR A 69 -14.18 7.24 2.05
C TYR A 69 -15.10 6.17 1.47
N LYS A 70 -14.94 5.82 0.20
CA LYS A 70 -15.71 4.74 -0.42
C LYS A 70 -15.40 3.39 0.23
N LEU A 71 -14.14 3.12 0.52
CA LEU A 71 -13.72 1.89 1.18
C LEU A 71 -14.24 1.81 2.62
N LYS A 72 -14.31 2.93 3.33
CA LYS A 72 -14.97 2.98 4.64
C LYS A 72 -16.44 2.59 4.52
N THR A 73 -17.14 3.11 3.52
CA THR A 73 -18.58 2.86 3.32
C THR A 73 -18.88 1.37 3.12
N VAL A 74 -17.97 0.62 2.48
CA VAL A 74 -18.15 -0.83 2.27
C VAL A 74 -17.57 -1.66 3.43
N GLY A 75 -17.12 -1.04 4.49
CA GLY A 75 -16.72 -1.73 5.73
C GLY A 75 -15.26 -2.12 5.83
N ALA A 76 -14.36 -1.54 5.05
CA ALA A 76 -12.93 -1.76 5.24
C ALA A 76 -12.48 -1.33 6.64
N ASP A 77 -11.58 -2.09 7.24
CA ASP A 77 -11.04 -1.80 8.58
C ASP A 77 -9.79 -0.94 8.52
N PHE A 78 -8.99 -1.10 7.49
CA PHE A 78 -7.79 -0.31 7.26
C PHE A 78 -7.48 -0.27 5.76
N LEU A 79 -6.57 0.63 5.39
CA LEU A 79 -6.23 0.91 4.01
C LEU A 79 -4.76 0.63 3.72
N ILE A 80 -4.50 0.17 2.52
CA ILE A 80 -3.14 0.06 1.96
C ILE A 80 -3.13 0.66 0.56
N CYS A 81 -1.96 1.13 0.16
CA CYS A 81 -1.73 1.60 -1.21
C CYS A 81 -0.47 0.93 -1.77
N PRO A 82 -0.60 0.12 -2.83
CA PRO A 82 0.54 -0.59 -3.41
C PRO A 82 1.42 0.25 -4.32
N ASP A 83 1.03 1.49 -4.60
CA ASP A 83 1.74 2.36 -5.55
C ASP A 83 2.64 3.36 -4.83
N ASN A 84 3.95 3.21 -4.97
CA ASN A 84 4.93 4.03 -4.27
C ASN A 84 4.90 5.51 -4.67
N THR A 85 4.63 5.82 -5.93
CA THR A 85 4.67 7.19 -6.44
C THR A 85 3.72 8.11 -5.69
N ILE A 86 2.50 7.66 -5.42
CA ILE A 86 1.49 8.48 -4.75
C ILE A 86 1.66 8.51 -3.23
N HIS A 87 2.56 7.72 -2.66
CA HIS A 87 2.90 7.79 -1.23
C HIS A 87 3.45 9.15 -0.82
N ARG A 88 3.90 9.96 -1.75
CA ARG A 88 4.30 11.33 -1.48
C ARG A 88 3.17 12.17 -0.88
N ALA A 89 1.93 11.88 -1.26
CA ALA A 89 0.75 12.54 -0.70
C ALA A 89 0.27 11.93 0.62
N LEU A 90 0.80 10.77 1.01
CA LEU A 90 0.30 10.00 2.14
C LEU A 90 0.31 10.74 3.49
N PRO A 91 1.32 11.57 3.85
CA PRO A 91 1.27 12.32 5.10
C PRO A 91 0.02 13.21 5.23
N TYR A 92 -0.37 13.86 4.15
CA TYR A 92 -1.60 14.65 4.09
C TYR A 92 -2.84 13.77 4.19
N VAL A 93 -2.86 12.68 3.42
CA VAL A 93 -3.98 11.74 3.38
C VAL A 93 -4.23 11.11 4.74
N MET A 94 -3.19 10.69 5.44
CA MET A 94 -3.30 10.04 6.75
C MET A 94 -3.94 10.95 7.81
N ARG A 95 -3.71 12.27 7.72
CA ARG A 95 -4.33 13.22 8.65
C ARG A 95 -5.82 13.41 8.42
N CYS A 96 -6.29 13.21 7.20
CA CYS A 96 -7.67 13.44 6.80
C CYS A 96 -8.46 12.14 6.58
N SER A 97 -7.79 11.00 6.63
CA SER A 97 -8.40 9.70 6.32
C SER A 97 -9.40 9.26 7.38
N PRO A 98 -10.55 8.68 6.97
CA PRO A 98 -11.52 8.10 7.89
C PRO A 98 -11.08 6.76 8.46
N LEU A 99 -10.03 6.13 7.90
CA LEU A 99 -9.52 4.82 8.29
C LEU A 99 -8.00 4.87 8.48
N PRO A 100 -7.46 3.99 9.34
CA PRO A 100 -6.01 3.88 9.48
C PRO A 100 -5.37 3.30 8.23
N TRP A 101 -4.12 3.67 7.99
CA TRP A 101 -3.31 3.19 6.88
C TRP A 101 -2.16 2.33 7.37
N LEU A 102 -1.89 1.24 6.65
CA LEU A 102 -0.60 0.58 6.75
C LEU A 102 0.32 1.12 5.66
N HIS A 103 1.41 1.76 6.09
CA HIS A 103 2.40 2.30 5.17
C HIS A 103 3.33 1.17 4.71
N ILE A 104 3.30 0.83 3.43
CA ILE A 104 4.07 -0.30 2.90
C ILE A 104 5.56 -0.23 3.27
N ALA A 105 6.18 0.95 3.15
CA ALA A 105 7.59 1.12 3.48
C ALA A 105 7.88 0.86 4.96
N GLU A 106 6.98 1.30 5.85
CA GLU A 106 7.11 1.05 7.30
C GLU A 106 6.94 -0.43 7.63
N GLU A 107 5.95 -1.08 7.01
CA GLU A 107 5.70 -2.50 7.22
C GLU A 107 6.86 -3.38 6.72
N VAL A 108 7.41 -3.06 5.56
CA VAL A 108 8.60 -3.76 5.04
C VAL A 108 9.80 -3.57 5.96
N THR A 109 10.01 -2.34 6.45
CA THR A 109 11.08 -2.04 7.40
C THR A 109 10.90 -2.81 8.70
N ARG A 110 9.71 -2.81 9.27
CA ARG A 110 9.40 -3.54 10.51
C ARG A 110 9.62 -5.04 10.35
N LYS A 111 9.18 -5.63 9.24
CA LYS A 111 9.38 -7.05 8.96
C LYS A 111 10.86 -7.39 8.80
N ARG A 112 11.64 -6.52 8.16
CA ARG A 112 13.10 -6.69 8.02
C ARG A 112 13.81 -6.63 9.37
N TRP A 113 13.41 -5.71 10.26
CA TRP A 113 13.96 -5.63 11.61
C TRP A 113 13.62 -6.87 12.42
N GLY A 114 12.39 -7.37 12.33
CA GLY A 114 11.99 -8.63 12.97
C GLY A 114 12.80 -9.82 12.45
N ALA A 115 13.01 -9.92 11.14
CA ALA A 115 13.87 -10.93 10.52
C ALA A 115 15.35 -10.77 10.90
N ALA A 116 15.83 -9.52 11.07
CA ALA A 116 17.19 -9.22 11.51
C ALA A 116 17.45 -9.71 12.93
N SER A 117 16.46 -9.66 13.82
CA SER A 117 16.58 -10.20 15.18
C SER A 117 16.67 -11.72 15.21
N SER A 118 16.27 -12.39 14.13
CA SER A 118 16.37 -13.85 13.97
C SER A 118 17.60 -14.31 13.17
N GLY A 119 18.62 -13.44 12.98
CA GLY A 119 19.90 -13.80 12.37
C GLY A 119 20.06 -13.50 10.88
N LEU A 120 19.07 -12.90 10.22
CA LEU A 120 19.12 -12.56 8.79
C LEU A 120 19.61 -11.13 8.50
N ARG A 121 20.25 -10.53 9.48
CA ARG A 121 20.63 -9.11 9.53
C ARG A 121 21.50 -8.63 8.36
N SER A 122 22.48 -9.41 7.96
CA SER A 122 23.49 -9.00 6.97
C SER A 122 22.94 -8.96 5.53
N ARG A 123 22.11 -9.92 5.16
CA ARG A 123 21.55 -10.01 3.81
C ARG A 123 20.54 -8.91 3.50
N ALA A 124 19.74 -8.52 4.49
CA ALA A 124 18.75 -7.46 4.33
C ALA A 124 19.39 -6.08 4.13
N ARG A 125 20.55 -5.81 4.75
CA ARG A 125 21.26 -4.52 4.61
C ARG A 125 21.87 -4.31 3.23
N VAL A 126 22.45 -5.35 2.65
CA VAL A 126 23.13 -5.25 1.35
C VAL A 126 22.13 -4.95 0.23
N GLY A 127 21.00 -5.64 0.22
CA GLY A 127 19.96 -5.41 -0.79
C GLY A 127 19.33 -4.02 -0.72
N TRP A 128 19.21 -3.45 0.47
CA TRP A 128 18.62 -2.12 0.66
C TRP A 128 19.58 -1.00 0.23
N SER A 129 20.86 -1.13 0.51
CA SER A 129 21.88 -0.16 0.10
C SER A 129 21.99 -0.03 -1.42
N THR A 130 21.92 -1.16 -2.12
CA THR A 130 22.02 -1.19 -3.59
C THR A 130 20.80 -0.54 -4.26
N ALA A 131 19.62 -0.74 -3.71
CA ALA A 131 18.39 -0.14 -4.24
C ALA A 131 18.39 1.40 -4.10
N ARG A 132 18.97 1.95 -3.02
CA ARG A 132 19.03 3.39 -2.81
C ARG A 132 20.00 4.10 -3.78
N SER A 133 21.12 3.47 -4.07
CA SER A 133 22.10 4.07 -4.98
C SER A 133 21.62 4.14 -6.42
N THR A 134 20.70 3.24 -6.80
CA THR A 134 20.13 3.24 -8.15
C THR A 134 19.00 4.26 -8.33
N GLN A 135 18.33 4.64 -7.25
CA GLN A 135 17.24 5.63 -7.32
C GLN A 135 17.72 7.09 -7.21
N MET A 136 18.95 7.34 -6.80
CA MET A 136 19.49 8.68 -6.59
C MET A 136 20.36 9.21 -7.76
N ARG A 137 20.39 8.51 -8.92
CA ARG A 137 21.13 8.96 -10.12
C ARG A 137 20.20 9.30 -11.27
#